data_f1dc4a87abf9e3a7dc2d2b9286f8cdd3
#
_entry.id   f1dc4a87abf9e3a7dc2d2b9286f8cdd3
#
_cell.length_a   1.000
_cell.length_b   1.000
_cell.length_c   1.000
_cell.angle_alpha   90.00
_cell.angle_beta   90.00
_cell.angle_gamma   90.00
#
_symmetry.space_group_name_H-M   'P 1'
#
loop_
_entity.id
_entity.type
_entity.pdbx_description
1 polymer ?
#
loop_
_entity_poly.entity_id
_entity_poly.type
_entity_poly.pdbx_seq_one_letter_code
_entity_poly.pdbx_strand_id
1 'polypeptide(L)'
;KENSPYHGRVAECHKEFMALQILRSLGMRQELVFYAERLIRRAQRLELSDIITAVADALYLHYGSLVGDSVKAKKYLALAEEYERIQLAERKAQRRFIGLANHFTRSYVGNARVLEEAHITARELHAGLEEHTSFRYRFYTYYVIALYAQLNSDKRMLTDICDEALVFFQGNNYPIH
;
A
#
# COMPACT_ATOMS: atom_id res chain seq x y z
N LYS A 1 -24.02 7.50 -7.00
CA LYS A 1 -22.63 7.08 -7.28
C LYS A 1 -22.55 5.61 -6.93
N GLU A 2 -22.58 4.72 -7.93
CA GLU A 2 -22.34 3.30 -7.72
C GLU A 2 -20.90 3.13 -7.19
N ASN A 3 -20.80 2.60 -5.97
CA ASN A 3 -19.51 2.21 -5.44
C ASN A 3 -18.92 1.13 -6.37
N SER A 4 -17.75 1.37 -6.93
CA SER A 4 -17.01 0.37 -7.69
C SER A 4 -17.01 -0.96 -6.92
N PRO A 5 -17.18 -2.12 -7.58
CA PRO A 5 -17.11 -3.44 -6.94
C PRO A 5 -15.85 -3.64 -6.10
N TYR A 6 -14.77 -2.94 -6.43
CA TYR A 6 -13.52 -2.93 -5.65
C TYR A 6 -13.72 -2.26 -4.29
N HIS A 7 -14.29 -1.04 -4.25
CA HIS A 7 -14.52 -0.31 -2.98
C HIS A 7 -15.44 -1.06 -2.03
N GLY A 8 -16.46 -1.74 -2.58
CA GLY A 8 -17.33 -2.62 -1.79
C GLY A 8 -16.53 -3.74 -1.12
N ARG A 9 -15.64 -4.42 -1.87
CA ARG A 9 -14.80 -5.50 -1.35
C ARG A 9 -13.79 -5.01 -0.30
N VAL A 10 -13.20 -3.83 -0.50
CA VAL A 10 -12.32 -3.20 0.49
C VAL A 10 -13.07 -2.88 1.77
N ALA A 11 -14.27 -2.26 1.67
CA ALA A 11 -15.11 -1.95 2.82
C ALA A 11 -15.52 -3.22 3.60
N GLU A 12 -15.81 -4.31 2.91
CA GLU A 12 -16.10 -5.61 3.55
C GLU A 12 -14.87 -6.16 4.29
N CYS A 13 -13.67 -6.08 3.70
CA CYS A 13 -12.44 -6.48 4.38
C CYS A 13 -12.23 -5.70 5.68
N HIS A 14 -12.44 -4.39 5.67
CA HIS A 14 -12.35 -3.57 6.88
C HIS A 14 -13.40 -3.96 7.93
N LYS A 15 -14.64 -4.27 7.53
CA LYS A 15 -15.68 -4.77 8.46
C LYS A 15 -15.28 -6.11 9.08
N GLU A 16 -14.77 -7.05 8.27
CA GLU A 16 -14.27 -8.33 8.77
C GLU A 16 -13.09 -8.15 9.74
N PHE A 17 -12.19 -7.21 9.43
CA PHE A 17 -11.07 -6.88 10.31
C PHE A 17 -11.55 -6.32 11.66
N MET A 18 -12.51 -5.40 11.67
CA MET A 18 -13.12 -4.89 12.90
C MET A 18 -13.78 -6.01 13.71
N ALA A 19 -14.53 -6.92 13.06
CA ALA A 19 -15.12 -8.08 13.73
C ALA A 19 -14.04 -8.99 14.36
N LEU A 20 -12.93 -9.19 13.67
CA LEU A 20 -11.78 -9.95 14.19
C LEU A 20 -11.18 -9.31 15.46
N GLN A 21 -11.05 -7.97 15.49
CA GLN A 21 -10.57 -7.26 16.68
C GLN A 21 -11.52 -7.45 17.88
N ILE A 22 -12.83 -7.48 17.62
CA ILE A 22 -13.83 -7.77 18.67
C ILE A 22 -13.68 -9.20 19.18
N LEU A 23 -13.59 -10.21 18.30
CA LEU A 23 -13.37 -11.60 18.70
C LEU A 23 -12.10 -11.76 19.54
N ARG A 24 -11.02 -11.06 19.14
CA ARG A 24 -9.77 -11.01 19.91
C ARG A 24 -9.97 -10.46 21.32
N SER A 25 -10.69 -9.35 21.45
CA SER A 25 -10.95 -8.70 22.75
C SER A 25 -11.83 -9.56 23.66
N LEU A 26 -12.72 -10.37 23.08
CA LEU A 26 -13.58 -11.32 23.80
C LEU A 26 -12.89 -12.64 24.13
N GLY A 27 -11.65 -12.86 23.69
CA GLY A 27 -10.91 -14.08 23.92
C GLY A 27 -11.41 -15.29 23.12
N MET A 28 -12.19 -15.10 22.07
CA MET A 28 -12.75 -16.16 21.20
C MET A 28 -11.68 -16.66 20.21
N ARG A 29 -10.81 -17.53 20.69
CA ARG A 29 -9.54 -17.88 20.02
C ARG A 29 -9.71 -18.81 18.81
N GLN A 30 -10.63 -19.78 18.88
CA GLN A 30 -10.84 -20.74 17.79
C GLN A 30 -11.47 -20.06 16.57
N GLU A 31 -12.50 -19.28 16.81
CA GLU A 31 -13.18 -18.49 15.80
C GLU A 31 -12.22 -17.48 15.17
N LEU A 32 -11.39 -16.83 16.00
CA LEU A 32 -10.40 -15.87 15.54
C LEU A 32 -9.48 -16.46 14.47
N VAL A 33 -8.93 -17.65 14.68
CA VAL A 33 -8.00 -18.28 13.72
C VAL A 33 -8.66 -18.52 12.38
N PHE A 34 -9.86 -19.09 12.37
CA PHE A 34 -10.60 -19.40 11.15
C PHE A 34 -10.89 -18.13 10.33
N TYR A 35 -11.39 -17.08 10.99
CA TYR A 35 -11.68 -15.81 10.32
C TYR A 35 -10.41 -15.08 9.89
N ALA A 36 -9.34 -15.11 10.69
CA ALA A 36 -8.07 -14.46 10.40
C ALA A 36 -7.42 -15.02 9.13
N GLU A 37 -7.33 -16.36 8.99
CA GLU A 37 -6.75 -16.97 7.80
C GLU A 37 -7.54 -16.68 6.52
N ARG A 38 -8.86 -16.59 6.62
CA ARG A 38 -9.71 -16.20 5.50
C ARG A 38 -9.52 -14.74 5.12
N LEU A 39 -9.45 -13.85 6.12
CA LEU A 39 -9.26 -12.43 5.92
C LEU A 39 -7.91 -12.11 5.29
N ILE A 40 -6.81 -12.76 5.69
CA ILE A 40 -5.51 -12.61 5.06
C ILE A 40 -5.59 -12.88 3.55
N ARG A 41 -6.19 -14.01 3.15
CA ARG A 41 -6.33 -14.35 1.71
C ARG A 41 -7.14 -13.33 0.92
N ARG A 42 -8.14 -12.71 1.54
CA ARG A 42 -8.92 -11.61 0.90
C ARG A 42 -8.13 -10.32 0.84
N ALA A 43 -7.48 -9.95 1.93
CA ALA A 43 -6.67 -8.75 2.03
C ALA A 43 -5.48 -8.77 1.06
N GLN A 44 -4.84 -9.94 0.87
CA GLN A 44 -3.77 -10.12 -0.12
C GLN A 44 -4.24 -9.85 -1.55
N ARG A 45 -5.44 -10.31 -1.95
CA ARG A 45 -6.01 -10.03 -3.28
C ARG A 45 -6.38 -8.56 -3.49
N LEU A 46 -6.52 -7.80 -2.42
CA LEU A 46 -6.86 -6.38 -2.44
C LEU A 46 -5.67 -5.49 -2.05
N GLU A 47 -4.51 -6.10 -1.82
CA GLU A 47 -3.26 -5.44 -1.39
C GLU A 47 -3.44 -4.54 -0.14
N LEU A 48 -4.20 -5.01 0.83
CA LEU A 48 -4.43 -4.29 2.09
C LEU A 48 -3.32 -4.63 3.10
N SER A 49 -2.13 -4.08 2.88
CA SER A 49 -0.91 -4.37 3.63
C SER A 49 -1.06 -4.17 5.14
N ASP A 50 -1.80 -3.15 5.58
CA ASP A 50 -2.09 -2.84 6.97
C ASP A 50 -2.93 -3.93 7.67
N ILE A 51 -3.96 -4.43 6.99
CA ILE A 51 -4.79 -5.52 7.53
C ILE A 51 -3.98 -6.83 7.58
N ILE A 52 -3.19 -7.12 6.54
CA ILE A 52 -2.39 -8.35 6.47
C ILE A 52 -1.37 -8.38 7.62
N THR A 53 -0.62 -7.30 7.83
CA THR A 53 0.34 -7.19 8.93
C THR A 53 -0.33 -7.42 10.28
N ALA A 54 -1.41 -6.68 10.57
CA ALA A 54 -2.09 -6.77 11.86
C ALA A 54 -2.70 -8.16 12.15
N VAL A 55 -3.22 -8.82 11.12
CA VAL A 55 -3.82 -10.16 11.26
C VAL A 55 -2.74 -11.24 11.35
N ALA A 56 -1.64 -11.11 10.60
CA ALA A 56 -0.50 -12.01 10.67
C ALA A 56 0.17 -11.96 12.07
N ASP A 57 0.33 -10.77 12.64
CA ASP A 57 0.81 -10.61 14.03
C ASP A 57 -0.09 -11.28 15.06
N ALA A 58 -1.41 -11.15 14.89
CA ALA A 58 -2.37 -11.81 15.78
C ALA A 58 -2.26 -13.34 15.70
N LEU A 59 -2.06 -13.91 14.50
CA LEU A 59 -1.84 -15.34 14.29
C LEU A 59 -0.47 -15.80 14.80
N TYR A 60 0.57 -14.99 14.58
CA TYR A 60 1.90 -15.25 15.15
C TYR A 60 1.84 -15.38 16.68
N LEU A 61 1.20 -14.42 17.35
CA LEU A 61 1.01 -14.47 18.80
C LEU A 61 0.20 -15.71 19.23
N HIS A 62 -0.89 -16.01 18.52
CA HIS A 62 -1.73 -17.18 18.81
C HIS A 62 -0.95 -18.48 18.72
N TYR A 63 -0.27 -18.73 17.60
CA TYR A 63 0.45 -19.97 17.39
C TYR A 63 1.71 -20.08 18.24
N GLY A 64 2.43 -18.97 18.45
CA GLY A 64 3.67 -18.96 19.22
C GLY A 64 3.46 -19.08 20.73
N SER A 65 2.54 -18.28 21.29
CA SER A 65 2.40 -18.14 22.74
C SER A 65 1.29 -19.02 23.34
N LEU A 66 0.25 -19.35 22.56
CA LEU A 66 -0.93 -20.03 23.09
C LEU A 66 -1.02 -21.50 22.69
N VAL A 67 -0.59 -21.83 21.47
CA VAL A 67 -0.64 -23.19 20.91
C VAL A 67 0.72 -23.89 20.99
N GLY A 68 1.81 -23.13 20.90
CA GLY A 68 3.17 -23.68 20.85
C GLY A 68 3.56 -24.29 19.49
N ASP A 69 2.82 -23.95 18.41
CA ASP A 69 3.14 -24.36 17.04
C ASP A 69 4.19 -23.41 16.43
N SER A 70 5.45 -23.75 16.62
CA SER A 70 6.57 -22.94 16.14
C SER A 70 6.65 -22.82 14.62
N VAL A 71 6.13 -23.80 13.87
CA VAL A 71 6.15 -23.78 12.39
C VAL A 71 5.16 -22.75 11.87
N LYS A 72 3.93 -22.78 12.37
CA LYS A 72 2.92 -21.80 12.01
C LYS A 72 3.28 -20.40 12.53
N ALA A 73 3.82 -20.28 13.73
CA ALA A 73 4.29 -19.02 14.27
C ALA A 73 5.34 -18.38 13.35
N LYS A 74 6.38 -19.11 12.94
CA LYS A 74 7.40 -18.59 12.00
C LYS A 74 6.80 -18.18 10.66
N LYS A 75 5.84 -18.95 10.13
CA LYS A 75 5.14 -18.61 8.89
C LYS A 75 4.45 -17.24 8.98
N TYR A 76 3.70 -16.99 10.06
CA TYR A 76 2.96 -15.73 10.21
C TYR A 76 3.86 -14.57 10.61
N LEU A 77 4.96 -14.81 11.32
CA LEU A 77 5.98 -13.80 11.54
C LEU A 77 6.61 -13.33 10.21
N ALA A 78 7.05 -14.27 9.37
CA ALA A 78 7.61 -13.92 8.05
C ALA A 78 6.63 -13.15 7.18
N LEU A 79 5.35 -13.51 7.22
CA LEU A 79 4.30 -12.78 6.51
C LEU A 79 4.11 -11.36 7.06
N ALA A 80 4.11 -11.19 8.38
CA ALA A 80 4.00 -9.88 9.01
C ALA A 80 5.17 -8.97 8.62
N GLU A 81 6.40 -9.48 8.73
CA GLU A 81 7.63 -8.76 8.37
C GLU A 81 7.68 -8.37 6.88
N GLU A 82 7.18 -9.24 5.98
CA GLU A 82 7.07 -8.95 4.56
C GLU A 82 6.13 -7.77 4.31
N TYR A 83 4.92 -7.83 4.84
CA TYR A 83 3.91 -6.78 4.62
C TYR A 83 4.19 -5.50 5.41
N GLU A 84 4.92 -5.56 6.51
CA GLU A 84 5.44 -4.39 7.20
C GLU A 84 6.43 -3.60 6.31
N ARG A 85 7.34 -4.30 5.62
CA ARG A 85 8.25 -3.67 4.64
C ARG A 85 7.50 -3.02 3.49
N ILE A 86 6.48 -3.71 2.93
CA ILE A 86 5.62 -3.14 1.88
C ILE A 86 4.93 -1.88 2.39
N GLN A 87 4.30 -1.94 3.56
CA GLN A 87 3.60 -0.80 4.17
C GLN A 87 4.53 0.39 4.43
N LEU A 88 5.77 0.12 4.86
CA LEU A 88 6.76 1.17 5.09
C LEU A 88 7.13 1.88 3.79
N ALA A 89 7.35 1.13 2.71
CA ALA A 89 7.62 1.68 1.38
C ALA A 89 6.45 2.51 0.85
N GLU A 90 5.21 2.01 0.96
CA GLU A 90 3.99 2.72 0.59
C GLU A 90 3.84 4.05 1.33
N ARG A 91 4.04 4.03 2.64
CA ARG A 91 3.99 5.26 3.48
C ARG A 91 5.09 6.25 3.12
N LYS A 92 6.29 5.77 2.78
CA LYS A 92 7.39 6.61 2.31
C LYS A 92 7.00 7.31 1.00
N ALA A 93 6.52 6.56 0.01
CA ALA A 93 6.09 7.10 -1.27
C ALA A 93 4.94 8.13 -1.10
N GLN A 94 3.95 7.81 -0.27
CA GLN A 94 2.83 8.72 0.05
C GLN A 94 3.33 10.03 0.69
N ARG A 95 4.22 9.97 1.66
CA ARG A 95 4.77 11.19 2.32
C ARG A 95 5.54 12.06 1.34
N ARG A 96 6.32 11.44 0.44
CA ARG A 96 7.03 12.15 -0.61
C ARG A 96 6.08 12.84 -1.57
N PHE A 97 5.02 12.14 -2.01
CA PHE A 97 3.97 12.74 -2.83
C PHE A 97 3.30 13.93 -2.13
N ILE A 98 2.85 13.77 -0.87
CA ILE A 98 2.19 14.85 -0.12
C ILE A 98 3.11 16.07 0.04
N GLY A 99 4.40 15.84 0.32
CA GLY A 99 5.40 16.90 0.41
C GLY A 99 5.45 17.75 -0.86
N LEU A 100 5.59 17.10 -2.02
CA LEU A 100 5.61 17.79 -3.31
C LEU A 100 4.28 18.43 -3.67
N ALA A 101 3.15 17.73 -3.47
CA ALA A 101 1.82 18.26 -3.77
C ALA A 101 1.50 19.52 -2.97
N ASN A 102 1.97 19.64 -1.73
CA ASN A 102 1.83 20.85 -0.92
C ASN A 102 2.55 22.05 -1.53
N HIS A 103 3.68 21.86 -2.20
CA HIS A 103 4.36 22.94 -2.90
C HIS A 103 3.54 23.42 -4.12
N PHE A 104 2.94 22.50 -4.87
CA PHE A 104 2.08 22.83 -6.01
C PHE A 104 0.83 23.61 -5.63
N THR A 105 0.20 23.27 -4.50
CA THR A 105 -1.01 23.97 -4.06
C THR A 105 -0.75 25.38 -3.53
N ARG A 106 0.46 25.64 -3.05
CA ARG A 106 0.83 26.94 -2.46
C ARG A 106 1.53 27.89 -3.43
N SER A 107 2.22 27.38 -4.41
CA SER A 107 3.01 28.16 -5.34
C SER A 107 3.14 27.42 -6.66
N TYR A 108 2.50 27.95 -7.71
CA TYR A 108 2.64 27.46 -9.08
C TYR A 108 4.04 27.68 -9.66
N VAL A 109 4.89 28.44 -8.99
CA VAL A 109 6.24 28.74 -9.43
C VAL A 109 7.20 27.85 -8.67
N GLY A 110 7.72 26.81 -9.35
CA GLY A 110 8.81 26.00 -8.84
C GLY A 110 10.05 26.84 -8.64
N ASN A 111 10.54 26.98 -7.40
CA ASN A 111 11.88 27.47 -7.17
C ASN A 111 12.90 26.36 -7.39
N ALA A 112 14.17 26.71 -7.64
CA ALA A 112 15.24 25.74 -7.92
C ALA A 112 15.36 24.64 -6.85
N ARG A 113 15.10 24.97 -5.59
CA ARG A 113 15.14 24.01 -4.47
C ARG A 113 14.01 22.95 -4.56
N VAL A 114 12.79 23.38 -4.89
CA VAL A 114 11.65 22.45 -5.05
C VAL A 114 11.87 21.53 -6.24
N LEU A 115 12.42 22.06 -7.34
CA LEU A 115 12.75 21.26 -8.51
C LEU A 115 13.82 20.19 -8.21
N GLU A 116 14.86 20.55 -7.48
CA GLU A 116 15.91 19.62 -7.05
C GLU A 116 15.36 18.53 -6.11
N GLU A 117 14.54 18.91 -5.12
CA GLU A 117 13.89 17.95 -4.23
C GLU A 117 12.95 17.01 -4.99
N ALA A 118 12.19 17.52 -5.96
CA ALA A 118 11.33 16.72 -6.82
C ALA A 118 12.13 15.73 -7.68
N HIS A 119 13.27 16.17 -8.23
CA HIS A 119 14.18 15.33 -9.01
C HIS A 119 14.73 14.17 -8.20
N ILE A 120 15.30 14.47 -7.03
CA ILE A 120 15.87 13.45 -6.13
C ILE A 120 14.77 12.44 -5.73
N THR A 121 13.61 12.95 -5.35
CA THR A 121 12.48 12.12 -4.93
C THR A 121 11.96 11.23 -6.07
N ALA A 122 11.77 11.77 -7.26
CA ALA A 122 11.32 11.02 -8.43
C ALA A 122 12.30 9.88 -8.77
N ARG A 123 13.61 10.18 -8.75
CA ARG A 123 14.66 9.19 -9.02
C ARG A 123 14.73 8.08 -7.95
N GLU A 124 14.61 8.45 -6.69
CA GLU A 124 14.60 7.49 -5.57
C GLU A 124 13.40 6.53 -5.66
N LEU A 125 12.19 7.06 -5.88
CA LEU A 125 10.99 6.24 -5.96
C LEU A 125 10.96 5.41 -7.24
N HIS A 126 11.42 5.94 -8.37
CA HIS A 126 11.51 5.20 -9.63
C HIS A 126 12.44 3.99 -9.50
N ALA A 127 13.61 4.16 -8.88
CA ALA A 127 14.54 3.06 -8.64
C ALA A 127 13.95 1.94 -7.77
N GLY A 128 12.98 2.27 -6.90
CA GLY A 128 12.28 1.29 -6.07
C GLY A 128 11.16 0.51 -6.78
N LEU A 129 10.81 0.85 -8.03
CA LEU A 129 9.72 0.17 -8.77
C LEU A 129 10.01 -1.31 -9.06
N GLU A 130 11.27 -1.71 -9.15
CA GLU A 130 11.66 -3.11 -9.33
C GLU A 130 11.44 -3.93 -8.05
N GLU A 131 11.66 -3.34 -6.88
CA GLU A 131 11.51 -4.01 -5.59
C GLU A 131 10.06 -3.94 -5.05
N HIS A 132 9.38 -2.82 -5.28
CA HIS A 132 8.07 -2.53 -4.71
C HIS A 132 6.97 -2.57 -5.78
N THR A 133 6.25 -3.68 -5.83
CA THR A 133 5.22 -3.92 -6.85
C THR A 133 3.81 -3.57 -6.42
N SER A 134 3.59 -3.16 -5.15
CA SER A 134 2.26 -2.86 -4.63
C SER A 134 1.62 -1.67 -5.35
N PHE A 135 0.28 -1.73 -5.49
CA PHE A 135 -0.52 -0.67 -6.10
C PHE A 135 -0.24 0.71 -5.49
N ARG A 136 -0.26 0.81 -4.15
CA ARG A 136 -0.08 2.09 -3.46
C ARG A 136 1.31 2.69 -3.68
N TYR A 137 2.36 1.85 -3.66
CA TYR A 137 3.71 2.34 -3.92
C TYR A 137 3.82 2.90 -5.34
N ARG A 138 3.38 2.14 -6.35
CA ARG A 138 3.41 2.55 -7.75
C ARG A 138 2.54 3.76 -8.03
N PHE A 139 1.34 3.81 -7.45
CA PHE A 139 0.44 4.95 -7.56
C PHE A 139 1.12 6.26 -7.13
N TYR A 140 1.68 6.32 -5.94
CA TYR A 140 2.37 7.52 -5.46
C TYR A 140 3.65 7.82 -6.24
N THR A 141 4.38 6.79 -6.67
CA THR A 141 5.59 6.94 -7.47
C THR A 141 5.29 7.59 -8.82
N TYR A 142 4.29 7.09 -9.54
CA TYR A 142 3.89 7.69 -10.82
C TYR A 142 3.41 9.13 -10.67
N TYR A 143 2.66 9.43 -9.62
CA TYR A 143 2.27 10.81 -9.34
C TYR A 143 3.46 11.73 -9.05
N VAL A 144 4.45 11.28 -8.27
CA VAL A 144 5.66 12.07 -8.00
C VAL A 144 6.44 12.35 -9.27
N ILE A 145 6.61 11.33 -10.14
CA ILE A 145 7.32 11.49 -11.40
C ILE A 145 6.56 12.44 -12.35
N ALA A 146 5.24 12.30 -12.42
CA ALA A 146 4.40 13.20 -13.23
C ALA A 146 4.48 14.66 -12.74
N LEU A 147 4.45 14.88 -11.41
CA LEU A 147 4.63 16.20 -10.82
C LEU A 147 6.02 16.78 -11.12
N TYR A 148 7.06 15.97 -11.04
CA TYR A 148 8.41 16.40 -11.43
C TYR A 148 8.50 16.77 -12.91
N ALA A 149 7.97 15.94 -13.81
CA ALA A 149 7.93 16.21 -15.24
C ALA A 149 7.18 17.50 -15.55
N GLN A 150 6.07 17.77 -14.85
CA GLN A 150 5.29 19.00 -14.99
C GLN A 150 6.08 20.22 -14.50
N LEU A 151 6.77 20.14 -13.35
CA LEU A 151 7.64 21.23 -12.85
C LEU A 151 8.75 21.58 -13.81
N ASN A 152 9.33 20.55 -14.44
CA ASN A 152 10.42 20.69 -15.39
C ASN A 152 9.95 21.03 -16.82
N SER A 153 8.63 21.15 -17.03
CA SER A 153 8.01 21.34 -18.36
C SER A 153 8.39 20.26 -19.40
N ASP A 154 8.74 19.06 -18.92
CA ASP A 154 9.10 17.92 -19.75
C ASP A 154 7.85 17.13 -20.17
N LYS A 155 7.27 17.55 -21.29
CA LYS A 155 6.06 16.94 -21.84
C LYS A 155 6.28 15.48 -22.27
N ARG A 156 7.48 15.13 -22.74
CA ARG A 156 7.78 13.78 -23.17
C ARG A 156 7.79 12.82 -21.97
N MET A 157 8.55 13.17 -20.94
CA MET A 157 8.58 12.38 -19.70
C MET A 157 7.19 12.23 -19.08
N LEU A 158 6.38 13.30 -19.11
CA LEU A 158 5.01 13.26 -18.59
C LEU A 158 4.14 12.27 -19.37
N THR A 159 4.23 12.25 -20.70
CA THR A 159 3.49 11.31 -21.54
C THR A 159 3.95 9.88 -21.28
N ASP A 160 5.27 9.63 -21.29
CA ASP A 160 5.84 8.30 -21.10
C ASP A 160 5.42 7.69 -19.75
N ILE A 161 5.46 8.48 -18.66
CA ILE A 161 5.07 7.98 -17.33
C ILE A 161 3.55 7.77 -17.20
N CYS A 162 2.73 8.59 -17.86
CA CYS A 162 1.29 8.39 -17.90
C CYS A 162 0.92 7.09 -18.66
N ASP A 163 1.58 6.80 -19.77
CA ASP A 163 1.36 5.59 -20.54
C ASP A 163 1.79 4.34 -19.75
N GLU A 164 2.94 4.39 -19.08
CA GLU A 164 3.39 3.30 -18.18
C GLU A 164 2.39 3.06 -17.04
N ALA A 165 1.93 4.13 -16.39
CA ALA A 165 0.93 4.05 -15.33
C ALA A 165 -0.39 3.44 -15.82
N LEU A 166 -0.88 3.85 -16.99
CA LEU A 166 -2.10 3.31 -17.59
C LEU A 166 -1.97 1.80 -17.87
N VAL A 167 -0.85 1.37 -18.45
CA VAL A 167 -0.59 -0.06 -18.70
C VAL A 167 -0.61 -0.85 -17.39
N PHE A 168 0.04 -0.34 -16.35
CA PHE A 168 0.07 -1.00 -15.05
C PHE A 168 -1.32 -1.10 -14.42
N PHE A 169 -2.07 0.00 -14.36
CA PHE A 169 -3.38 0.02 -13.68
C PHE A 169 -4.45 -0.77 -14.43
N GLN A 170 -4.46 -0.72 -15.77
CA GLN A 170 -5.39 -1.50 -16.58
C GLN A 170 -5.09 -3.00 -16.52
N GLY A 171 -3.81 -3.39 -16.58
CA GLY A 171 -3.39 -4.78 -16.53
C GLY A 171 -3.74 -5.49 -15.22
N ASN A 172 -3.86 -4.76 -14.12
CA ASN A 172 -4.15 -5.30 -12.79
C ASN A 172 -5.59 -5.09 -12.30
N ASN A 173 -6.50 -4.60 -13.15
CA ASN A 173 -7.90 -4.30 -12.79
C ASN A 173 -8.06 -3.39 -11.56
N TYR A 174 -7.12 -2.49 -11.35
CA TYR A 174 -7.25 -1.46 -10.31
C TYR A 174 -8.26 -0.40 -10.72
N PRO A 175 -9.04 0.17 -9.78
CA PRO A 175 -9.96 1.23 -10.10
C PRO A 175 -9.19 2.50 -10.47
N ILE A 176 -9.25 2.88 -11.75
CA ILE A 176 -8.78 4.18 -12.22
C ILE A 176 -9.96 5.14 -12.04
N HIS A 177 -9.82 6.13 -11.18
CA HIS A 177 -10.81 7.21 -10.96
C HIS A 177 -10.26 8.57 -11.39
#